data_256e7714bf0d66d37aa18a4a834448cf
#
_entry.id   256e7714bf0d66d37aa18a4a834448cf
#
_cell.length_a   1.000
_cell.length_b   1.000
_cell.length_c   1.000
_cell.angle_alpha   90.00
_cell.angle_beta   90.00
_cell.angle_gamma   90.00
#
_symmetry.space_group_name_H-M   'P 1'
#
loop_
_entity.id
_entity.type
_entity.pdbx_description
1 polymer ?
#
loop_
_entity_poly.entity_id
_entity_poly.type
_entity_poly.pdbx_seq_one_letter_code
_entity_poly.pdbx_strand_id
1 'polypeptide(L)'
;SGNTNFISENGILYNKNNGQLIVCYSKNTNVTIQEGIKSISSYSFKLSSGIKELTFPESLETISGHSLDYMYSIKNINIGKNVKSISPLFRPGNYSGNINIDSQNPYYVVENKILYKKNNVKKYTLVSVLYKINGTIELDSRVKTIGYYSFYGQSSLKELVVPKGIEKIEASAFTNCPSLLKIEIPKTVKSIGDSCFSDNTSSLEEILIKNKEDSITGAPWGAAKGMKVVQWKK
;
A
#
# COMPACT_ATOMS: atom_id res chain seq x y z
N SER A 1 -10.94 15.46 -34.91
CA SER A 1 -10.36 14.11 -34.87
C SER A 1 -11.40 13.15 -34.32
N GLY A 2 -11.70 12.11 -35.13
CA GLY A 2 -12.87 11.25 -34.92
C GLY A 2 -12.77 10.18 -33.82
N ASN A 3 -11.94 10.34 -32.79
CA ASN A 3 -11.93 9.36 -31.69
C ASN A 3 -13.08 9.66 -30.71
N THR A 4 -14.06 8.77 -30.70
CA THR A 4 -15.25 8.89 -29.83
C THR A 4 -15.03 8.34 -28.43
N ASN A 5 -13.98 7.50 -28.22
CA ASN A 5 -13.79 6.74 -26.99
C ASN A 5 -12.83 7.42 -26.00
N PHE A 6 -11.88 8.22 -26.51
CA PHE A 6 -10.85 8.84 -25.70
C PHE A 6 -10.81 10.35 -25.86
N ILE A 7 -10.50 11.04 -24.78
CA ILE A 7 -10.18 12.49 -24.77
C ILE A 7 -8.78 12.67 -24.20
N SER A 8 -8.01 13.58 -24.83
CA SER A 8 -6.78 14.11 -24.28
C SER A 8 -6.95 15.59 -23.99
N GLU A 9 -6.82 15.96 -22.72
CA GLU A 9 -6.98 17.33 -22.25
C GLU A 9 -6.02 17.62 -21.09
N ASN A 10 -5.42 18.81 -21.09
CA ASN A 10 -4.49 19.27 -20.03
C ASN A 10 -3.36 18.28 -19.68
N GLY A 11 -2.91 17.50 -20.66
CA GLY A 11 -1.88 16.47 -20.46
C GLY A 11 -2.39 15.20 -19.79
N ILE A 12 -3.68 14.92 -19.91
CA ILE A 12 -4.31 13.72 -19.35
C ILE A 12 -5.15 13.03 -20.43
N LEU A 13 -4.99 11.72 -20.57
CA LEU A 13 -5.78 10.87 -21.47
C LEU A 13 -6.85 10.13 -20.65
N TYR A 14 -8.09 10.25 -21.06
CA TYR A 14 -9.25 9.61 -20.45
C TYR A 14 -9.98 8.70 -21.43
N ASN A 15 -10.54 7.61 -20.92
CA ASN A 15 -11.57 6.84 -21.60
C ASN A 15 -12.95 7.38 -21.19
N LYS A 16 -13.69 7.95 -22.14
CA LYS A 16 -15.01 8.54 -21.90
C LYS A 16 -16.07 7.53 -21.49
N ASN A 17 -15.99 6.31 -22.07
CA ASN A 17 -17.05 5.33 -21.96
C ASN A 17 -17.18 4.78 -20.53
N ASN A 18 -16.07 4.69 -19.80
CA ASN A 18 -16.06 4.15 -18.45
C ASN A 18 -15.53 5.11 -17.38
N GLY A 19 -15.23 6.36 -17.74
CA GLY A 19 -14.70 7.34 -16.80
C GLY A 19 -13.33 6.96 -16.24
N GLN A 20 -12.44 6.40 -17.07
CA GLN A 20 -11.13 5.94 -16.61
C GLN A 20 -10.02 6.90 -17.03
N LEU A 21 -9.21 7.36 -16.08
CA LEU A 21 -7.94 8.01 -16.36
C LEU A 21 -6.91 6.94 -16.77
N ILE A 22 -6.41 7.03 -18.00
CA ILE A 22 -5.45 6.08 -18.57
C ILE A 22 -4.02 6.49 -18.25
N VAL A 23 -3.64 7.73 -18.61
CA VAL A 23 -2.31 8.26 -18.36
C VAL A 23 -2.33 9.77 -18.19
N CYS A 24 -1.53 10.26 -17.27
CA CYS A 24 -1.21 11.67 -17.09
C CYS A 24 0.24 11.91 -17.56
N TYR A 25 0.41 12.87 -18.44
CA TYR A 25 1.73 13.37 -18.93
C TYR A 25 1.84 14.88 -18.75
N SER A 26 1.02 15.43 -17.87
CA SER A 26 1.03 16.86 -17.55
C SER A 26 2.38 17.31 -17.01
N LYS A 27 2.82 18.49 -17.42
CA LYS A 27 4.01 19.17 -16.91
C LYS A 27 3.68 20.18 -15.80
N ASN A 28 2.41 20.35 -15.49
CA ASN A 28 1.96 21.26 -14.45
C ASN A 28 2.31 20.70 -13.06
N THR A 29 2.65 21.59 -12.15
CA THR A 29 2.92 21.21 -10.75
C THR A 29 1.64 20.97 -9.94
N ASN A 30 0.53 21.56 -10.35
CA ASN A 30 -0.79 21.37 -9.73
C ASN A 30 -1.73 20.79 -10.79
N VAL A 31 -2.30 19.65 -10.52
CA VAL A 31 -3.19 18.95 -11.44
C VAL A 31 -4.50 18.62 -10.75
N THR A 32 -5.59 19.06 -11.36
CA THR A 32 -6.96 18.69 -10.96
C THR A 32 -7.54 17.77 -12.01
N ILE A 33 -8.00 16.61 -11.58
CA ILE A 33 -8.66 15.63 -12.42
C ILE A 33 -10.13 16.03 -12.54
N GLN A 34 -10.66 16.04 -13.76
CA GLN A 34 -12.02 16.50 -14.05
C GLN A 34 -13.09 15.57 -13.46
N GLU A 35 -14.26 16.13 -13.20
CA GLU A 35 -15.44 15.37 -12.79
C GLU A 35 -15.88 14.35 -13.86
N GLY A 36 -16.52 13.27 -13.41
CA GLY A 36 -16.91 12.13 -14.24
C GLY A 36 -15.86 11.03 -14.34
N ILE A 37 -14.62 11.27 -13.87
CA ILE A 37 -13.60 10.21 -13.77
C ILE A 37 -13.89 9.37 -12.54
N LYS A 38 -14.11 8.08 -12.76
CA LYS A 38 -14.47 7.07 -11.74
C LYS A 38 -13.28 6.20 -11.30
N SER A 39 -12.28 6.06 -12.15
CA SER A 39 -11.13 5.19 -11.86
C SER A 39 -9.82 5.73 -12.41
N ILE A 40 -8.75 5.42 -11.67
CA ILE A 40 -7.37 5.73 -12.03
C ILE A 40 -6.66 4.42 -12.37
N SER A 41 -6.06 4.34 -13.57
CA SER A 41 -5.33 3.15 -14.03
C SER A 41 -4.01 2.96 -13.30
N SER A 42 -3.51 1.72 -13.31
CA SER A 42 -2.15 1.44 -12.82
C SER A 42 -1.11 2.21 -13.63
N TYR A 43 -0.07 2.71 -12.94
CA TYR A 43 1.04 3.48 -13.53
C TYR A 43 0.64 4.76 -14.26
N SER A 44 -0.58 5.25 -14.06
CA SER A 44 -1.13 6.36 -14.85
C SER A 44 -0.38 7.69 -14.66
N PHE A 45 0.28 7.91 -13.55
CA PHE A 45 1.09 9.11 -13.29
C PHE A 45 2.60 8.93 -13.49
N LYS A 46 3.04 7.81 -14.06
CA LYS A 46 4.47 7.51 -14.25
C LYS A 46 5.24 8.59 -15.04
N LEU A 47 4.56 9.31 -15.92
CA LEU A 47 5.15 10.35 -16.76
C LEU A 47 5.03 11.77 -16.17
N SER A 48 4.55 11.89 -14.94
CA SER A 48 4.20 13.18 -14.31
C SER A 48 4.89 13.37 -12.94
N SER A 49 6.18 13.06 -12.87
CA SER A 49 6.98 13.13 -11.63
C SER A 49 7.11 14.53 -11.01
N GLY A 50 6.83 15.60 -11.78
CA GLY A 50 6.88 16.98 -11.32
C GLY A 50 5.64 17.50 -10.60
N ILE A 51 4.56 16.73 -10.56
CA ILE A 51 3.32 17.14 -9.87
C ILE A 51 3.60 17.25 -8.36
N LYS A 52 3.23 18.39 -7.80
CA LYS A 52 3.34 18.69 -6.36
C LYS A 52 2.00 18.52 -5.64
N GLU A 53 0.91 18.84 -6.33
CA GLU A 53 -0.44 18.76 -5.80
C GLU A 53 -1.36 18.06 -6.78
N LEU A 54 -2.11 17.08 -6.30
CA LEU A 54 -3.05 16.30 -7.08
C LEU A 54 -4.41 16.30 -6.39
N THR A 55 -5.42 16.82 -7.11
CA THR A 55 -6.80 16.84 -6.65
C THR A 55 -7.62 15.88 -7.49
N PHE A 56 -8.25 14.93 -6.82
CA PHE A 56 -9.18 14.00 -7.43
C PHE A 56 -10.61 14.53 -7.39
N PRO A 57 -11.46 14.17 -8.39
CA PRO A 57 -12.85 14.56 -8.44
C PRO A 57 -13.70 13.81 -7.40
N GLU A 58 -14.86 14.34 -7.08
CA GLU A 58 -15.81 13.64 -6.21
C GLU A 58 -16.38 12.36 -6.84
N SER A 59 -16.41 12.27 -8.15
CA SER A 59 -16.83 11.07 -8.90
C SER A 59 -15.86 9.88 -8.77
N LEU A 60 -14.64 10.09 -8.23
CA LEU A 60 -13.64 9.02 -8.14
C LEU A 60 -14.04 7.94 -7.14
N GLU A 61 -14.02 6.69 -7.59
CA GLU A 61 -14.38 5.50 -6.81
C GLU A 61 -13.18 4.54 -6.60
N THR A 62 -12.25 4.48 -7.56
CA THR A 62 -11.17 3.47 -7.55
C THR A 62 -9.83 4.07 -7.92
N ILE A 63 -8.82 3.76 -7.10
CA ILE A 63 -7.41 4.08 -7.36
C ILE A 63 -6.65 2.75 -7.47
N SER A 64 -6.17 2.41 -8.67
CA SER A 64 -5.45 1.16 -8.93
C SER A 64 -4.05 1.16 -8.35
N GLY A 65 -3.49 -0.03 -8.12
CA GLY A 65 -2.15 -0.20 -7.61
C GLY A 65 -1.09 0.43 -8.51
N HIS A 66 -0.03 0.95 -7.90
CA HIS A 66 1.08 1.62 -8.60
C HIS A 66 0.68 2.85 -9.45
N SER A 67 -0.54 3.33 -9.33
CA SER A 67 -1.01 4.48 -10.13
C SER A 67 -0.21 5.75 -9.84
N LEU A 68 0.25 5.91 -8.61
CA LEU A 68 1.00 7.06 -8.12
C LEU A 68 2.50 6.79 -7.95
N ASP A 69 3.01 5.66 -8.47
CA ASP A 69 4.44 5.39 -8.50
C ASP A 69 5.18 6.49 -9.28
N TYR A 70 6.41 6.77 -8.87
CA TYR A 70 7.30 7.77 -9.48
C TYR A 70 6.88 9.24 -9.27
N MET A 71 5.86 9.52 -8.47
CA MET A 71 5.46 10.90 -8.12
C MET A 71 6.35 11.46 -6.99
N TYR A 72 7.64 11.64 -7.27
CA TYR A 72 8.62 12.02 -6.26
C TYR A 72 8.45 13.45 -5.69
N SER A 73 7.79 14.32 -6.43
CA SER A 73 7.59 15.73 -6.06
C SER A 73 6.28 15.98 -5.32
N ILE A 74 5.40 14.96 -5.22
CA ILE A 74 4.06 15.14 -4.65
C ILE A 74 4.15 15.52 -3.16
N LYS A 75 3.41 16.57 -2.79
CA LYS A 75 3.32 17.05 -1.41
C LYS A 75 2.02 16.64 -0.75
N ASN A 76 0.93 16.75 -1.48
CA ASN A 76 -0.39 16.44 -0.97
C ASN A 76 -1.21 15.66 -1.98
N ILE A 77 -1.91 14.64 -1.51
CA ILE A 77 -2.92 13.89 -2.24
C ILE A 77 -4.19 13.94 -1.42
N ASN A 78 -5.28 14.49 -2.00
CA ASN A 78 -6.57 14.56 -1.34
C ASN A 78 -7.50 13.51 -1.96
N ILE A 79 -7.97 12.58 -1.14
CA ILE A 79 -8.83 11.46 -1.54
C ILE A 79 -10.23 11.71 -0.99
N GLY A 80 -11.20 11.80 -1.88
CA GLY A 80 -12.58 12.14 -1.56
C GLY A 80 -13.37 11.02 -0.87
N LYS A 81 -14.57 11.38 -0.41
CA LYS A 81 -15.49 10.51 0.35
C LYS A 81 -15.99 9.29 -0.43
N ASN A 82 -16.04 9.38 -1.77
CA ASN A 82 -16.61 8.34 -2.63
C ASN A 82 -15.60 7.26 -3.04
N VAL A 83 -14.31 7.41 -2.71
CA VAL A 83 -13.29 6.40 -3.02
C VAL A 83 -13.49 5.18 -2.13
N LYS A 84 -13.88 4.07 -2.75
CA LYS A 84 -14.22 2.78 -2.10
C LYS A 84 -13.19 1.67 -2.33
N SER A 85 -12.25 1.88 -3.27
CA SER A 85 -11.19 0.92 -3.58
C SER A 85 -9.85 1.63 -3.80
N ILE A 86 -8.89 1.35 -2.93
CA ILE A 86 -7.49 1.80 -3.02
C ILE A 86 -6.62 0.56 -2.96
N SER A 87 -5.89 0.29 -4.02
CA SER A 87 -4.81 -0.71 -4.03
C SER A 87 -3.51 -0.07 -3.53
N PRO A 88 -2.43 -0.83 -3.27
CA PRO A 88 -1.14 -0.26 -2.92
C PRO A 88 -0.75 0.85 -3.89
N LEU A 89 -0.56 2.08 -3.37
CA LEU A 89 -0.49 3.30 -4.18
C LEU A 89 0.90 3.60 -4.70
N PHE A 90 1.91 3.43 -3.88
CA PHE A 90 3.30 3.73 -4.20
C PHE A 90 4.25 2.94 -3.32
N ARG A 91 5.51 2.95 -3.73
CA ARG A 91 6.58 2.29 -2.97
C ARG A 91 6.92 3.12 -1.74
N PRO A 92 6.74 2.58 -0.52
CA PRO A 92 7.24 3.23 0.69
C PRO A 92 8.72 3.57 0.53
N GLY A 93 9.10 4.74 1.01
CA GLY A 93 10.48 5.17 0.92
C GLY A 93 10.78 6.19 -0.18
N ASN A 94 9.96 6.30 -1.19
CA ASN A 94 10.08 7.33 -2.24
C ASN A 94 9.05 8.46 -2.09
N TYR A 95 8.18 8.38 -1.10
CA TYR A 95 7.12 9.34 -0.86
C TYR A 95 7.34 10.10 0.45
N SER A 96 7.35 11.42 0.36
CA SER A 96 7.51 12.32 1.52
C SER A 96 6.27 13.20 1.79
N GLY A 97 5.24 13.09 0.95
CA GLY A 97 4.04 13.92 1.03
C GLY A 97 2.99 13.42 2.02
N ASN A 98 1.84 14.11 2.03
CA ASN A 98 0.69 13.75 2.85
C ASN A 98 -0.42 13.13 2.00
N ILE A 99 -1.04 12.08 2.51
CA ILE A 99 -2.32 11.60 2.01
C ILE A 99 -3.39 12.04 2.99
N ASN A 100 -4.35 12.78 2.48
CA ASN A 100 -5.52 13.22 3.23
C ASN A 100 -6.73 12.44 2.73
N ILE A 101 -7.44 11.80 3.63
CA ILE A 101 -8.71 11.14 3.35
C ILE A 101 -9.82 12.04 3.87
N ASP A 102 -10.85 12.28 3.05
CA ASP A 102 -12.04 13.00 3.48
C ASP A 102 -12.62 12.34 4.73
N SER A 103 -12.95 13.15 5.74
CA SER A 103 -13.47 12.67 7.04
C SER A 103 -14.77 11.88 6.89
N GLN A 104 -15.54 12.14 5.84
CA GLN A 104 -16.78 11.42 5.51
C GLN A 104 -16.53 10.14 4.70
N ASN A 105 -15.28 9.80 4.34
CA ASN A 105 -15.02 8.55 3.62
C ASN A 105 -15.35 7.35 4.53
N PRO A 106 -16.31 6.48 4.16
CA PRO A 106 -16.70 5.37 5.00
C PRO A 106 -15.73 4.16 4.92
N TYR A 107 -14.83 4.16 3.94
CA TYR A 107 -13.99 2.98 3.64
C TYR A 107 -12.55 3.11 4.11
N TYR A 108 -12.00 4.33 4.16
CA TYR A 108 -10.58 4.55 4.45
C TYR A 108 -10.36 5.62 5.49
N VAL A 109 -9.21 5.56 6.14
CA VAL A 109 -8.67 6.58 7.05
C VAL A 109 -7.15 6.55 7.01
N VAL A 110 -6.53 7.70 7.20
CA VAL A 110 -5.09 7.81 7.47
C VAL A 110 -4.89 8.26 8.91
N GLU A 111 -4.18 7.46 9.68
CA GLU A 111 -3.80 7.75 11.06
C GLU A 111 -2.29 7.49 11.21
N ASN A 112 -1.56 8.43 11.80
CA ASN A 112 -0.09 8.33 12.00
C ASN A 112 0.68 7.98 10.71
N LYS A 113 0.28 8.56 9.57
CA LYS A 113 0.84 8.28 8.24
C LYS A 113 0.73 6.81 7.82
N ILE A 114 -0.29 6.13 8.27
CA ILE A 114 -0.63 4.78 7.84
C ILE A 114 -2.03 4.81 7.25
N LEU A 115 -2.17 4.27 6.05
CA LEU A 115 -3.45 4.12 5.37
C LEU A 115 -4.11 2.82 5.81
N TYR A 116 -5.32 2.94 6.33
CA TYR A 116 -6.14 1.81 6.73
C TYR A 116 -7.42 1.74 5.92
N LYS A 117 -7.85 0.51 5.61
CA LYS A 117 -9.20 0.21 5.15
C LYS A 117 -10.07 -0.19 6.34
N LYS A 118 -11.20 0.47 6.48
CA LYS A 118 -12.22 0.16 7.48
C LYS A 118 -13.09 -0.99 6.97
N ASN A 119 -12.91 -2.21 7.48
CA ASN A 119 -13.76 -3.34 7.13
C ASN A 119 -15.10 -3.28 7.88
N ASN A 120 -15.05 -2.76 9.10
CA ASN A 120 -16.18 -2.32 9.92
C ASN A 120 -15.66 -1.45 11.08
N VAL A 121 -16.52 -1.03 12.00
CA VAL A 121 -16.14 -0.16 13.14
C VAL A 121 -15.09 -0.76 14.08
N LYS A 122 -14.89 -2.07 14.06
CA LYS A 122 -13.97 -2.79 14.98
C LYS A 122 -12.81 -3.47 14.27
N LYS A 123 -12.76 -3.48 12.95
CA LYS A 123 -11.74 -4.23 12.19
C LYS A 123 -11.19 -3.40 11.04
N TYR A 124 -9.88 -3.23 11.03
CA TYR A 124 -9.14 -2.53 9.98
C TYR A 124 -8.17 -3.48 9.28
N THR A 125 -7.91 -3.16 8.01
CA THR A 125 -6.78 -3.70 7.25
C THR A 125 -5.76 -2.59 7.05
N LEU A 126 -4.51 -2.83 7.39
CA LEU A 126 -3.40 -1.96 7.02
C LEU A 126 -3.19 -2.06 5.51
N VAL A 127 -3.36 -0.97 4.80
CA VAL A 127 -3.21 -0.91 3.33
C VAL A 127 -1.80 -0.49 2.94
N SER A 128 -1.26 0.55 3.58
CA SER A 128 0.08 1.04 3.26
C SER A 128 0.68 1.84 4.40
N VAL A 129 1.96 1.62 4.66
CA VAL A 129 2.78 2.49 5.52
C VAL A 129 3.38 3.59 4.65
N LEU A 130 3.03 4.84 4.96
CA LEU A 130 3.30 6.02 4.13
C LEU A 130 4.57 6.78 4.52
N TYR A 131 5.45 6.17 5.31
CA TYR A 131 6.72 6.75 5.74
C TYR A 131 7.79 5.67 5.89
N LYS A 132 9.06 6.09 5.95
CA LYS A 132 10.15 5.15 6.27
C LYS A 132 10.12 4.82 7.76
N ILE A 133 10.01 3.54 8.07
CA ILE A 133 10.04 3.07 9.44
C ILE A 133 11.50 3.05 9.91
N ASN A 134 11.76 3.80 11.00
CA ASN A 134 13.02 3.76 11.74
C ASN A 134 12.68 3.32 13.17
N GLY A 135 12.86 2.06 13.48
CA GLY A 135 12.53 1.47 14.77
C GLY A 135 11.18 0.74 14.80
N THR A 136 10.41 0.90 15.86
CA THR A 136 9.13 0.22 16.07
C THR A 136 7.99 0.94 15.36
N ILE A 137 6.99 0.18 14.93
CA ILE A 137 5.73 0.70 14.41
C ILE A 137 4.60 0.39 15.40
N GLU A 138 3.82 1.41 15.72
CA GLU A 138 2.58 1.25 16.46
C GLU A 138 1.41 1.23 15.49
N LEU A 139 0.59 0.18 15.58
CA LEU A 139 -0.62 0.03 14.77
C LEU A 139 -1.86 0.25 15.64
N ASP A 140 -2.89 0.82 15.02
CA ASP A 140 -4.20 0.92 15.65
C ASP A 140 -4.69 -0.46 16.12
N SER A 141 -5.26 -0.55 17.31
CA SER A 141 -5.72 -1.81 17.92
C SER A 141 -6.83 -2.50 17.14
N ARG A 142 -7.53 -1.76 16.27
CA ARG A 142 -8.56 -2.30 15.36
C ARG A 142 -7.96 -3.07 14.18
N VAL A 143 -6.65 -2.96 13.94
CA VAL A 143 -6.00 -3.66 12.82
C VAL A 143 -5.99 -5.17 13.10
N LYS A 144 -6.59 -5.93 12.18
CA LYS A 144 -6.65 -7.39 12.20
C LYS A 144 -5.91 -8.03 11.03
N THR A 145 -5.67 -7.25 9.99
CA THR A 145 -5.00 -7.74 8.78
C THR A 145 -3.89 -6.78 8.37
N ILE A 146 -2.69 -7.33 8.14
CA ILE A 146 -1.62 -6.68 7.41
C ILE A 146 -1.87 -6.98 5.93
N GLY A 147 -2.16 -5.96 5.14
CA GLY A 147 -2.64 -6.08 3.78
C GLY A 147 -1.51 -6.37 2.77
N TYR A 148 -1.93 -6.68 1.55
CA TYR A 148 -1.08 -6.95 0.41
C TYR A 148 -0.15 -5.75 0.11
N TYR A 149 1.16 -5.99 -0.01
CA TYR A 149 2.22 -4.98 -0.22
C TYR A 149 2.27 -3.84 0.82
N SER A 150 1.66 -3.99 1.98
CA SER A 150 1.51 -2.87 2.93
C SER A 150 2.81 -2.32 3.51
N PHE A 151 3.87 -3.14 3.57
CA PHE A 151 5.24 -2.75 3.96
C PHE A 151 6.22 -2.75 2.79
N TYR A 152 5.74 -2.79 1.54
CA TYR A 152 6.60 -2.89 0.38
C TYR A 152 7.68 -1.80 0.36
N GLY A 153 8.94 -2.20 0.17
CA GLY A 153 10.06 -1.27 -0.02
C GLY A 153 10.49 -0.53 1.24
N GLN A 154 10.16 -1.02 2.43
CA GLN A 154 10.65 -0.46 3.70
C GLN A 154 12.16 -0.71 3.88
N SER A 155 12.97 0.12 3.21
CA SER A 155 14.42 -0.07 3.10
C SER A 155 15.22 0.18 4.38
N SER A 156 14.60 0.74 5.41
CA SER A 156 15.25 1.01 6.71
C SER A 156 14.71 0.14 7.84
N LEU A 157 13.70 -0.68 7.58
CA LEU A 157 13.11 -1.59 8.57
C LEU A 157 14.06 -2.76 8.81
N LYS A 158 14.64 -2.86 10.01
CA LYS A 158 15.55 -3.94 10.40
C LYS A 158 14.86 -5.05 11.16
N GLU A 159 14.00 -4.69 12.09
CA GLU A 159 13.29 -5.64 12.93
C GLU A 159 11.83 -5.21 13.06
N LEU A 160 10.95 -6.18 13.11
CA LEU A 160 9.52 -5.94 13.31
C LEU A 160 8.95 -6.97 14.28
N VAL A 161 8.31 -6.47 15.33
CA VAL A 161 7.41 -7.27 16.15
C VAL A 161 5.99 -6.98 15.68
N VAL A 162 5.37 -7.96 15.04
CA VAL A 162 3.97 -7.85 14.62
C VAL A 162 3.08 -7.71 15.85
N PRO A 163 2.24 -6.68 15.93
CA PRO A 163 1.43 -6.43 17.13
C PRO A 163 0.47 -7.58 17.44
N LYS A 164 0.25 -7.79 18.75
CA LYS A 164 -0.80 -8.72 19.21
C LYS A 164 -2.16 -8.21 18.71
N GLY A 165 -3.00 -9.14 18.24
CA GLY A 165 -4.31 -8.83 17.69
C GLY A 165 -4.39 -8.90 16.17
N ILE A 166 -3.24 -8.90 15.46
CA ILE A 166 -3.19 -9.24 14.04
C ILE A 166 -3.57 -10.72 13.88
N GLU A 167 -4.52 -11.00 12.99
CA GLU A 167 -5.05 -12.33 12.71
C GLU A 167 -4.58 -12.87 11.35
N LYS A 168 -4.26 -11.98 10.40
CA LYS A 168 -3.87 -12.33 9.04
C LYS A 168 -2.75 -11.42 8.51
N ILE A 169 -1.79 -12.02 7.80
CA ILE A 169 -0.81 -11.31 6.99
C ILE A 169 -1.05 -11.74 5.54
N GLU A 170 -1.34 -10.81 4.65
CA GLU A 170 -1.63 -11.12 3.24
C GLU A 170 -0.35 -11.36 2.44
N ALA A 171 -0.51 -11.88 1.23
CA ALA A 171 0.59 -12.16 0.33
C ALA A 171 1.44 -10.90 0.07
N SER A 172 2.73 -11.08 -0.13
CA SER A 172 3.68 -10.01 -0.47
C SER A 172 3.73 -8.82 0.51
N ALA A 173 3.20 -8.96 1.72
CA ALA A 173 3.07 -7.85 2.68
C ALA A 173 4.42 -7.19 3.00
N PHE A 174 5.50 -7.95 3.08
CA PHE A 174 6.87 -7.48 3.39
C PHE A 174 7.84 -7.65 2.22
N THR A 175 7.34 -7.71 1.00
CA THR A 175 8.18 -7.83 -0.19
C THR A 175 9.08 -6.62 -0.35
N ASN A 176 10.33 -6.86 -0.76
CA ASN A 176 11.34 -5.82 -1.01
C ASN A 176 11.61 -4.92 0.21
N CYS A 177 11.79 -5.53 1.39
CA CYS A 177 12.31 -4.89 2.60
C CYS A 177 13.78 -5.27 2.80
N PRO A 178 14.73 -4.67 2.07
CA PRO A 178 16.10 -5.19 1.92
C PRO A 178 16.95 -5.12 3.19
N SER A 179 16.50 -4.43 4.21
CA SER A 179 17.19 -4.34 5.51
C SER A 179 16.53 -5.18 6.62
N LEU A 180 15.41 -5.86 6.32
CA LEU A 180 14.70 -6.64 7.33
C LEU A 180 15.48 -7.87 7.72
N LEU A 181 15.97 -7.90 8.97
CA LEU A 181 16.79 -8.99 9.55
C LEU A 181 15.91 -9.98 10.31
N LYS A 182 14.91 -9.45 11.05
CA LYS A 182 14.12 -10.24 11.97
C LYS A 182 12.66 -9.81 12.00
N ILE A 183 11.76 -10.81 12.04
CA ILE A 183 10.34 -10.57 12.27
C ILE A 183 9.80 -11.52 13.34
N GLU A 184 9.03 -10.97 14.29
CA GLU A 184 8.35 -11.76 15.31
C GLU A 184 6.84 -11.78 15.01
N ILE A 185 6.28 -12.98 14.84
CA ILE A 185 4.88 -13.23 14.52
C ILE A 185 4.15 -13.71 15.79
N PRO A 186 3.13 -12.97 16.28
CA PRO A 186 2.40 -13.34 17.49
C PRO A 186 1.45 -14.52 17.24
N LYS A 187 1.12 -15.22 18.32
CA LYS A 187 0.18 -16.37 18.30
C LYS A 187 -1.23 -16.07 17.77
N THR A 188 -1.57 -14.80 17.63
CA THR A 188 -2.88 -14.39 17.10
C THR A 188 -2.99 -14.51 15.59
N VAL A 189 -1.84 -14.56 14.88
CA VAL A 189 -1.79 -14.74 13.43
C VAL A 189 -2.19 -16.17 13.08
N LYS A 190 -3.19 -16.32 12.23
CA LYS A 190 -3.77 -17.60 11.79
C LYS A 190 -3.36 -17.97 10.37
N SER A 191 -2.96 -16.98 9.58
CA SER A 191 -2.54 -17.21 8.18
C SER A 191 -1.52 -16.18 7.73
N ILE A 192 -0.57 -16.63 6.91
CA ILE A 192 0.42 -15.81 6.22
C ILE A 192 0.32 -16.18 4.74
N GLY A 193 0.18 -15.17 3.90
CA GLY A 193 0.03 -15.34 2.46
C GLY A 193 1.35 -15.68 1.78
N ASP A 194 1.24 -16.21 0.57
CA ASP A 194 2.38 -16.59 -0.26
C ASP A 194 3.27 -15.39 -0.58
N SER A 195 4.55 -15.66 -0.81
CA SER A 195 5.54 -14.63 -1.19
C SER A 195 5.61 -13.44 -0.22
N CYS A 196 5.14 -13.61 1.02
CA CYS A 196 5.07 -12.55 2.03
C CYS A 196 6.41 -11.85 2.25
N PHE A 197 7.52 -12.60 2.14
CA PHE A 197 8.90 -12.14 2.32
C PHE A 197 9.75 -12.20 1.05
N SER A 198 9.14 -12.21 -0.12
CA SER A 198 9.87 -12.22 -1.40
C SER A 198 10.78 -11.01 -1.53
N ASP A 199 11.86 -11.17 -2.28
CA ASP A 199 12.85 -10.13 -2.56
C ASP A 199 13.57 -9.54 -1.31
N ASN A 200 13.43 -10.20 -0.14
CA ASN A 200 14.21 -9.89 1.09
C ASN A 200 15.41 -10.81 1.23
N THR A 201 15.86 -11.36 0.15
CA THR A 201 16.67 -12.57 0.06
C THR A 201 18.07 -12.48 0.68
N SER A 202 18.59 -11.29 0.88
CA SER A 202 19.94 -11.09 1.40
C SER A 202 20.02 -10.70 2.87
N SER A 203 18.91 -10.29 3.49
CA SER A 203 18.92 -9.69 4.82
C SER A 203 18.14 -10.47 5.88
N LEU A 204 17.00 -11.08 5.52
CA LEU A 204 16.13 -11.70 6.51
C LEU A 204 16.77 -12.99 7.10
N GLU A 205 17.15 -12.93 8.37
CA GLU A 205 17.86 -13.99 9.08
C GLU A 205 16.92 -14.85 9.94
N GLU A 206 15.86 -14.24 10.49
CA GLU A 206 14.99 -14.91 11.44
C GLU A 206 13.52 -14.55 11.26
N ILE A 207 12.66 -15.57 11.21
CA ILE A 207 11.22 -15.47 11.40
C ILE A 207 10.86 -16.21 12.67
N LEU A 208 10.57 -15.50 13.75
CA LEU A 208 10.18 -16.07 15.03
C LEU A 208 8.67 -16.17 15.14
N ILE A 209 8.11 -17.37 15.18
CA ILE A 209 6.67 -17.61 15.24
C ILE A 209 6.29 -18.12 16.63
N LYS A 210 5.33 -17.42 17.27
CA LYS A 210 4.86 -17.79 18.61
C LYS A 210 3.72 -18.82 18.62
N ASN A 211 3.37 -19.35 17.47
CA ASN A 211 2.39 -20.41 17.30
C ASN A 211 3.08 -21.79 17.47
N LYS A 212 2.26 -22.84 17.57
CA LYS A 212 2.77 -24.23 17.48
C LYS A 212 3.28 -24.48 16.05
N GLU A 213 4.28 -25.35 15.95
CA GLU A 213 4.82 -25.80 14.69
C GLU A 213 3.70 -26.31 13.77
N ASP A 214 3.81 -26.00 12.48
CA ASP A 214 2.85 -26.34 11.42
C ASP A 214 1.40 -25.80 11.59
N SER A 215 1.17 -24.95 12.58
CA SER A 215 -0.15 -24.32 12.75
C SER A 215 -0.45 -23.24 11.68
N ILE A 216 0.58 -22.77 10.95
CA ILE A 216 0.48 -21.87 9.80
C ILE A 216 1.25 -22.50 8.65
N THR A 217 0.54 -22.86 7.59
CA THR A 217 1.12 -23.55 6.42
C THR A 217 1.94 -22.64 5.51
N GLY A 218 2.78 -23.22 4.65
CA GLY A 218 3.46 -22.52 3.55
C GLY A 218 4.79 -21.86 3.89
N ALA A 219 5.34 -22.09 5.11
CA ALA A 219 6.68 -21.58 5.46
C ALA A 219 7.75 -22.02 4.44
N PRO A 220 8.72 -21.18 4.13
CA PRO A 220 9.04 -19.84 4.68
C PRO A 220 8.41 -18.64 3.94
N TRP A 221 7.26 -18.81 3.30
CA TRP A 221 6.46 -17.77 2.62
C TRP A 221 7.26 -16.86 1.67
N GLY A 222 8.10 -17.45 0.83
CA GLY A 222 8.92 -16.76 -0.16
C GLY A 222 10.24 -16.18 0.36
N ALA A 223 10.60 -16.41 1.60
CA ALA A 223 11.93 -16.10 2.10
C ALA A 223 13.01 -17.00 1.47
N ALA A 224 14.24 -16.50 1.36
CA ALA A 224 15.31 -17.20 0.65
C ALA A 224 15.63 -18.57 1.25
N LYS A 225 15.96 -19.53 0.37
CA LYS A 225 16.54 -20.80 0.76
C LYS A 225 17.90 -20.53 1.44
N GLY A 226 18.06 -20.97 2.69
CA GLY A 226 19.29 -20.77 3.49
C GLY A 226 19.11 -19.80 4.65
N MET A 227 17.94 -19.22 4.83
CA MET A 227 17.59 -18.52 6.06
C MET A 227 17.76 -19.45 7.26
N LYS A 228 18.42 -18.90 8.27
CA LYS A 228 18.78 -19.67 9.44
C LYS A 228 17.56 -20.24 10.14
N VAL A 229 16.35 -19.63 10.04
CA VAL A 229 15.32 -20.22 10.87
C VAL A 229 13.94 -19.60 10.79
N VAL A 230 12.97 -20.40 10.38
CA VAL A 230 11.64 -20.31 10.96
C VAL A 230 11.71 -20.98 12.33
N GLN A 231 11.71 -20.21 13.40
CA GLN A 231 11.68 -20.74 14.76
C GLN A 231 10.24 -20.75 15.26
N TRP A 232 9.76 -21.95 15.55
CA TRP A 232 8.47 -22.10 16.26
C TRP A 232 8.73 -22.12 17.76
N LYS A 233 8.00 -21.34 18.51
CA LYS A 233 8.09 -21.38 19.97
C LYS A 233 7.36 -22.62 20.47
N LYS A 234 8.09 -23.48 21.18
CA LYS A 234 7.52 -24.61 21.92
C LYS A 234 6.55 -24.14 23.01
#